data_17119fedad165a9696fb1be1e312918a
#
_entry.id   17119fedad165a9696fb1be1e312918a
#
_cell.length_a   1.000
_cell.length_b   1.000
_cell.length_c   1.000
_cell.angle_alpha   90.00
_cell.angle_beta   90.00
_cell.angle_gamma   90.00
#
_symmetry.space_group_name_H-M   'P 1'
#
loop_
_entity.id
_entity.type
_entity.pdbx_description
1 polymer ?
#
loop_
_entity_poly.entity_id
_entity_poly.type
_entity_poly.pdbx_seq_one_letter_code
_entity_poly.pdbx_strand_id
1 'polypeptide(L)'
;MYGVYDTKAHPDPQDKLGISGFLDQYARYDNFESFIKAYSSNNSEANFTVVSINGGLNEQDSSLPSNKANRDIQYALTLAYNTTATYYTTGGHGPVVSGADPPNQGSAANEPYLEQPHYLLGLPNEDIPAVISTSYSTHEQIVPVLYANQTCNMFAQLGARGISVIFASGDSGVRGPCFSNNGTNNARPRPNFPASCPFVTAVGDTHDVNLEKPVRFSGSGFSDVFRRPEYQDDSVRQYFDKLGGKWKGLYNQHGRGVPGVATQAVQITGRHRKSKGSRFVSQIRYSMNQSRLYLTSAAAAVFAAIVS
;
A
#
# COMPACT_ATOMS: atom_id res chain seq x y z
N MET A 1 -9.56 -13.64 13.96
CA MET A 1 -8.12 -13.48 14.04
C MET A 1 -7.77 -12.17 14.75
N TYR A 2 -8.20 -11.04 14.25
CA TYR A 2 -7.89 -9.72 14.85
C TYR A 2 -8.91 -9.21 15.88
N GLY A 3 -9.81 -10.05 16.37
CA GLY A 3 -10.78 -9.69 17.41
C GLY A 3 -11.89 -8.72 17.00
N VAL A 4 -12.08 -8.51 15.69
CA VAL A 4 -13.04 -7.53 15.14
C VAL A 4 -14.44 -8.12 14.83
N TYR A 5 -14.73 -9.34 15.27
CA TYR A 5 -15.97 -10.03 14.92
C TYR A 5 -17.25 -9.41 15.47
N ASP A 6 -17.14 -8.61 16.54
CA ASP A 6 -18.30 -8.00 17.21
C ASP A 6 -18.33 -6.47 17.08
N THR A 7 -17.35 -5.89 16.41
CA THR A 7 -17.36 -4.46 16.09
C THR A 7 -18.27 -4.22 14.89
N LYS A 8 -19.54 -3.90 15.14
CA LYS A 8 -20.34 -3.22 14.14
C LYS A 8 -19.79 -1.81 14.04
N ALA A 9 -19.26 -1.45 12.89
CA ALA A 9 -18.95 -0.07 12.62
C ALA A 9 -20.20 0.76 12.93
N HIS A 10 -20.09 1.69 13.85
CA HIS A 10 -21.12 2.72 14.01
C HIS A 10 -21.10 3.53 12.72
N PRO A 11 -22.21 3.66 12.01
CA PRO A 11 -22.25 4.48 10.80
C PRO A 11 -22.07 5.94 11.21
N ASP A 12 -20.84 6.41 11.25
CA ASP A 12 -20.54 7.83 11.31
C ASP A 12 -20.43 8.34 9.86
N PRO A 13 -21.16 9.37 9.47
CA PRO A 13 -21.01 9.99 8.15
C PRO A 13 -19.59 10.50 7.86
N GLN A 14 -18.76 10.61 8.88
CA GLN A 14 -17.35 10.98 8.77
C GLN A 14 -16.41 9.80 8.54
N ASP A 15 -16.87 8.56 8.74
CA ASP A 15 -16.10 7.35 8.48
C ASP A 15 -16.03 7.08 6.97
N LYS A 16 -15.17 7.84 6.30
CA LYS A 16 -14.90 7.71 4.87
C LYS A 16 -13.57 7.01 4.67
N LEU A 17 -13.54 6.04 3.76
CA LEU A 17 -12.32 5.33 3.35
C LEU A 17 -11.84 5.82 1.98
N GLY A 18 -10.63 6.36 1.93
CA GLY A 18 -9.97 6.71 0.69
C GLY A 18 -9.08 5.58 0.19
N ILE A 19 -9.11 5.29 -1.10
CA ILE A 19 -8.25 4.30 -1.74
C ILE A 19 -7.50 4.98 -2.88
N SER A 20 -6.18 4.95 -2.81
CA SER A 20 -5.32 5.62 -3.78
C SER A 20 -5.13 4.81 -5.06
N GLY A 21 -5.25 5.46 -6.21
CA GLY A 21 -4.94 4.92 -7.52
C GLY A 21 -3.91 5.76 -8.26
N PHE A 22 -2.90 5.11 -8.83
CA PHE A 22 -1.81 5.72 -9.59
C PHE A 22 -1.48 4.87 -10.83
N LEU A 23 -0.70 5.45 -11.74
CA LEU A 23 -0.09 4.74 -12.88
C LEU A 23 -1.13 4.01 -13.74
N ASP A 24 -2.22 4.68 -14.07
CA ASP A 24 -3.27 4.20 -14.96
C ASP A 24 -3.83 2.80 -14.60
N GLN A 25 -3.95 2.54 -13.28
CA GLN A 25 -4.68 1.40 -12.77
C GLN A 25 -6.12 1.79 -12.49
N TYR A 26 -7.06 1.04 -13.04
CA TYR A 26 -8.49 1.40 -13.06
C TYR A 26 -9.30 0.47 -12.15
N ALA A 27 -10.07 1.06 -11.24
CA ALA A 27 -11.02 0.34 -10.39
C ALA A 27 -12.33 0.12 -11.15
N ARG A 28 -12.68 -1.15 -11.43
CA ARG A 28 -13.84 -1.50 -12.25
C ARG A 28 -15.04 -1.89 -11.43
N TYR A 29 -16.16 -1.26 -11.74
CA TYR A 29 -17.42 -1.52 -11.08
C TYR A 29 -17.92 -2.95 -11.28
N ASP A 30 -17.84 -3.50 -12.51
CA ASP A 30 -18.30 -4.85 -12.80
C ASP A 30 -17.47 -5.94 -12.08
N ASN A 31 -16.17 -5.72 -11.96
CA ASN A 31 -15.28 -6.61 -11.23
C ASN A 31 -15.53 -6.56 -9.72
N PHE A 32 -15.79 -5.36 -9.20
CA PHE A 32 -16.13 -5.15 -7.80
C PHE A 32 -17.47 -5.81 -7.46
N GLU A 33 -18.52 -5.52 -8.22
CA GLU A 33 -19.86 -6.12 -8.04
C GLU A 33 -19.80 -7.67 -8.06
N SER A 34 -19.06 -8.23 -9.03
CA SER A 34 -18.87 -9.68 -9.12
C SER A 34 -18.14 -10.27 -7.92
N PHE A 35 -17.21 -9.51 -7.33
CA PHE A 35 -16.46 -9.93 -6.15
C PHE A 35 -17.34 -9.90 -4.90
N ILE A 36 -18.06 -8.82 -4.66
CA ILE A 36 -18.97 -8.68 -3.52
C ILE A 36 -20.05 -9.77 -3.55
N LYS A 37 -20.69 -10.01 -4.68
CA LYS A 37 -21.68 -11.10 -4.84
C LYS A 37 -21.13 -12.48 -4.47
N ALA A 38 -19.85 -12.72 -4.69
CA ALA A 38 -19.25 -14.02 -4.44
C ALA A 38 -18.69 -14.22 -3.04
N TYR A 39 -18.19 -13.16 -2.42
CA TYR A 39 -17.39 -13.27 -1.19
C TYR A 39 -17.92 -12.43 -0.03
N SER A 40 -18.84 -11.51 -0.26
CA SER A 40 -19.41 -10.63 0.76
C SER A 40 -20.90 -10.33 0.49
N SER A 41 -21.70 -11.38 0.32
CA SER A 41 -23.13 -11.25 -0.01
C SER A 41 -23.92 -10.44 1.02
N ASN A 42 -23.45 -10.36 2.25
CA ASN A 42 -24.06 -9.54 3.32
C ASN A 42 -23.79 -8.03 3.13
N ASN A 43 -22.88 -7.65 2.24
CA ASN A 43 -22.52 -6.27 1.91
C ASN A 43 -22.87 -5.96 0.45
N SER A 44 -24.02 -6.41 -0.02
CA SER A 44 -24.46 -6.27 -1.43
C SER A 44 -24.62 -4.82 -1.89
N GLU A 45 -24.84 -3.90 -0.96
CA GLU A 45 -24.99 -2.46 -1.21
C GLU A 45 -23.64 -1.71 -1.27
N ALA A 46 -22.53 -2.39 -0.98
CA ALA A 46 -21.20 -1.77 -1.04
C ALA A 46 -20.91 -1.20 -2.43
N ASN A 47 -20.44 0.04 -2.45
CA ASN A 47 -20.07 0.75 -3.67
C ASN A 47 -18.94 1.74 -3.38
N PHE A 48 -18.37 2.32 -4.43
CA PHE A 48 -17.36 3.36 -4.31
C PHE A 48 -17.60 4.48 -5.33
N THR A 49 -17.19 5.67 -4.96
CA THR A 49 -17.14 6.83 -5.85
C THR A 49 -15.73 6.98 -6.40
N VAL A 50 -15.58 7.79 -7.46
CA VAL A 50 -14.27 8.08 -8.07
C VAL A 50 -14.04 9.57 -8.07
N VAL A 51 -12.85 9.97 -7.62
CA VAL A 51 -12.37 11.35 -7.68
C VAL A 51 -11.12 11.38 -8.53
N SER A 52 -11.12 12.23 -9.56
CA SER A 52 -9.97 12.47 -10.43
C SER A 52 -9.08 13.57 -9.84
N ILE A 53 -7.80 13.27 -9.69
CA ILE A 53 -6.76 14.20 -9.25
C ILE A 53 -5.73 14.31 -10.38
N ASN A 54 -5.30 15.52 -10.70
CA ASN A 54 -4.31 15.79 -11.74
C ASN A 54 -4.60 15.06 -13.07
N GLY A 55 -5.88 15.04 -13.48
CA GLY A 55 -6.31 14.38 -14.72
C GLY A 55 -6.31 12.85 -14.70
N GLY A 56 -6.25 12.23 -13.52
CA GLY A 56 -6.36 10.77 -13.39
C GLY A 56 -7.68 10.25 -13.96
N LEU A 57 -7.63 9.10 -14.64
CA LEU A 57 -8.78 8.46 -15.28
C LEU A 57 -9.20 7.20 -14.52
N ASN A 58 -10.44 6.77 -14.71
CA ASN A 58 -10.91 5.46 -14.26
C ASN A 58 -11.68 4.75 -15.38
N GLU A 59 -10.96 4.36 -16.40
CA GLU A 59 -11.49 3.70 -17.58
C GLU A 59 -12.08 2.33 -17.24
N GLN A 60 -13.26 2.06 -17.82
CA GLN A 60 -13.97 0.80 -17.58
C GLN A 60 -13.76 -0.25 -18.69
N ASP A 61 -12.87 0.01 -19.64
CA ASP A 61 -12.52 -0.95 -20.70
C ASP A 61 -11.73 -2.13 -20.11
N SER A 62 -12.24 -3.33 -20.37
CA SER A 62 -11.66 -4.58 -19.83
C SER A 62 -10.29 -4.95 -20.41
N SER A 63 -9.81 -4.28 -21.43
CA SER A 63 -8.47 -4.45 -21.99
C SER A 63 -7.38 -3.69 -21.21
N LEU A 64 -7.77 -2.66 -20.44
CA LEU A 64 -6.84 -1.80 -19.72
C LEU A 64 -6.43 -2.37 -18.35
N PRO A 65 -5.29 -1.93 -17.79
CA PRO A 65 -4.78 -2.42 -16.50
C PRO A 65 -5.75 -2.13 -15.34
N SER A 66 -6.06 -3.14 -14.54
CA SER A 66 -7.00 -2.99 -13.42
C SER A 66 -6.68 -3.89 -12.22
N ASN A 67 -5.67 -4.73 -12.33
CA ASN A 67 -5.42 -5.77 -11.34
C ASN A 67 -5.12 -5.23 -9.94
N LYS A 68 -4.39 -4.13 -9.86
CA LYS A 68 -3.99 -3.51 -8.58
C LYS A 68 -5.18 -2.76 -7.97
N ALA A 69 -5.77 -1.84 -8.72
CA ALA A 69 -6.92 -1.06 -8.27
C ALA A 69 -8.12 -1.91 -7.87
N ASN A 70 -8.44 -2.95 -8.65
CA ASN A 70 -9.55 -3.86 -8.32
C ASN A 70 -9.32 -4.58 -6.99
N ARG A 71 -8.10 -5.05 -6.72
CA ARG A 71 -7.80 -5.71 -5.44
C ARG A 71 -7.94 -4.77 -4.27
N ASP A 72 -7.39 -3.58 -4.39
CA ASP A 72 -7.42 -2.58 -3.33
C ASP A 72 -8.85 -2.24 -2.93
N ILE A 73 -9.74 -2.00 -3.91
CA ILE A 73 -11.18 -1.77 -3.70
C ILE A 73 -11.88 -3.02 -3.15
N GLN A 74 -11.62 -4.20 -3.71
CA GLN A 74 -12.30 -5.43 -3.33
C GLN A 74 -12.03 -5.79 -1.86
N TYR A 75 -10.76 -5.73 -1.43
CA TYR A 75 -10.39 -6.09 -0.06
C TYR A 75 -10.77 -5.02 0.96
N ALA A 76 -10.57 -3.76 0.65
CA ALA A 76 -10.95 -2.68 1.54
C ALA A 76 -12.45 -2.70 1.82
N LEU A 77 -13.29 -2.72 0.80
CA LEU A 77 -14.75 -2.64 0.95
C LEU A 77 -15.44 -3.92 1.40
N THR A 78 -14.81 -5.08 1.22
CA THR A 78 -15.36 -6.33 1.76
C THR A 78 -15.33 -6.36 3.28
N LEU A 79 -14.36 -5.71 3.89
CA LEU A 79 -14.14 -5.69 5.33
C LEU A 79 -14.67 -4.41 5.99
N ALA A 80 -14.59 -3.27 5.32
CA ALA A 80 -15.14 -2.00 5.77
C ALA A 80 -16.68 -1.98 5.57
N TYR A 81 -17.38 -2.69 6.44
CA TYR A 81 -18.84 -2.80 6.37
C TYR A 81 -19.52 -1.46 6.64
N ASN A 82 -20.43 -1.03 5.74
CA ASN A 82 -21.19 0.22 5.86
C ASN A 82 -20.36 1.52 5.73
N THR A 83 -19.10 1.44 5.26
CA THR A 83 -18.24 2.60 5.10
C THR A 83 -18.35 3.16 3.69
N THR A 84 -18.46 4.48 3.54
CA THR A 84 -18.38 5.14 2.23
C THR A 84 -16.96 5.13 1.73
N ALA A 85 -16.74 4.67 0.49
CA ALA A 85 -15.42 4.61 -0.10
C ALA A 85 -15.27 5.50 -1.32
N THR A 86 -14.10 6.12 -1.45
CA THR A 86 -13.71 6.92 -2.61
C THR A 86 -12.38 6.40 -3.18
N TYR A 87 -12.40 6.08 -4.46
CA TYR A 87 -11.19 5.79 -5.23
C TYR A 87 -10.62 7.08 -5.81
N TYR A 88 -9.46 7.49 -5.31
CA TYR A 88 -8.74 8.68 -5.75
C TYR A 88 -7.75 8.31 -6.85
N THR A 89 -8.13 8.47 -8.11
CA THR A 89 -7.24 8.22 -9.25
C THR A 89 -6.41 9.46 -9.54
N THR A 90 -5.09 9.31 -9.52
CA THR A 90 -4.14 10.42 -9.69
C THR A 90 -3.31 10.21 -10.95
N GLY A 91 -3.42 11.16 -11.87
CA GLY A 91 -2.68 11.14 -13.14
C GLY A 91 -1.27 11.70 -13.04
N GLY A 92 -0.42 11.34 -14.00
CA GLY A 92 0.95 11.80 -14.09
C GLY A 92 1.97 10.86 -13.47
N HIS A 93 3.21 11.37 -13.36
CA HIS A 93 4.37 10.63 -12.86
C HIS A 93 5.19 11.50 -11.91
N GLY A 94 5.73 10.87 -10.87
CA GLY A 94 6.68 11.51 -9.97
C GLY A 94 8.13 11.48 -10.49
N PRO A 95 9.01 12.30 -9.92
CA PRO A 95 10.40 12.39 -10.33
C PRO A 95 11.21 11.15 -9.92
N VAL A 96 12.22 10.82 -10.71
CA VAL A 96 13.14 9.69 -10.51
C VAL A 96 14.58 10.17 -10.47
N VAL A 97 15.39 9.62 -9.58
CA VAL A 97 16.86 9.82 -9.60
C VAL A 97 17.43 8.97 -10.74
N SER A 98 17.99 9.63 -11.75
CA SER A 98 18.58 8.97 -12.92
C SER A 98 19.72 8.04 -12.52
N GLY A 99 19.75 6.84 -13.11
CA GLY A 99 20.83 5.85 -12.88
C GLY A 99 20.79 5.14 -11.54
N ALA A 100 19.77 5.36 -10.73
CA ALA A 100 19.65 4.78 -9.39
C ALA A 100 19.22 3.30 -9.38
N ASP A 101 18.60 2.81 -10.46
CA ASP A 101 18.22 1.41 -10.64
C ASP A 101 18.95 0.77 -11.83
N PRO A 102 19.23 -0.54 -11.76
CA PRO A 102 19.74 -1.26 -12.93
C PRO A 102 18.74 -1.19 -14.08
N PRO A 103 19.20 -1.12 -15.34
CA PRO A 103 18.39 -0.83 -16.54
C PRO A 103 17.28 -1.83 -16.86
N ASN A 104 17.08 -2.87 -16.06
CA ASN A 104 16.13 -3.96 -16.31
C ASN A 104 14.91 -3.97 -15.36
N GLN A 105 14.71 -2.96 -14.52
CA GLN A 105 13.52 -2.85 -13.66
C GLN A 105 12.63 -1.68 -14.09
N GLY A 106 12.03 -1.82 -15.17
CA GLY A 106 10.81 -1.36 -15.81
C GLY A 106 10.02 -0.14 -15.32
N SER A 107 10.54 0.77 -14.51
CA SER A 107 9.84 2.01 -14.17
C SER A 107 10.72 3.22 -14.43
N ALA A 108 10.54 3.82 -15.59
CA ALA A 108 11.09 5.14 -15.89
C ALA A 108 10.36 6.27 -15.10
N ALA A 109 9.43 5.93 -14.21
CA ALA A 109 8.61 6.90 -13.49
C ALA A 109 8.14 6.38 -12.14
N ASN A 110 8.15 7.26 -11.14
CA ASN A 110 7.51 7.03 -9.84
C ASN A 110 6.04 7.46 -9.89
N GLU A 111 5.27 7.05 -8.90
CA GLU A 111 3.93 7.57 -8.68
C GLU A 111 3.99 9.07 -8.30
N PRO A 112 3.00 9.86 -8.73
CA PRO A 112 2.91 11.30 -8.41
C PRO A 112 2.40 11.48 -6.96
N TYR A 113 3.26 11.20 -5.98
CA TYR A 113 2.88 11.18 -4.55
C TYR A 113 2.55 12.56 -3.96
N LEU A 114 2.92 13.67 -4.60
CA LEU A 114 2.61 15.01 -4.09
C LEU A 114 1.18 15.45 -4.39
N GLU A 115 0.66 15.06 -5.52
CA GLU A 115 -0.61 15.56 -6.08
C GLU A 115 -1.80 15.16 -5.20
N GLN A 116 -1.82 13.91 -4.71
CA GLN A 116 -2.93 13.42 -3.90
C GLN A 116 -3.00 14.08 -2.52
N PRO A 117 -1.96 14.10 -1.68
CA PRO A 117 -2.03 14.78 -0.39
C PRO A 117 -2.23 16.29 -0.55
N HIS A 118 -1.73 16.91 -1.61
CA HIS A 118 -1.99 18.31 -1.90
C HIS A 118 -3.50 18.57 -2.14
N TYR A 119 -4.14 17.73 -2.95
CA TYR A 119 -5.59 17.79 -3.18
C TYR A 119 -6.36 17.58 -1.87
N LEU A 120 -6.03 16.54 -1.11
CA LEU A 120 -6.71 16.20 0.14
C LEU A 120 -6.57 17.31 1.20
N LEU A 121 -5.40 17.94 1.32
CA LEU A 121 -5.18 19.06 2.24
C LEU A 121 -6.00 20.30 1.88
N GLY A 122 -6.41 20.43 0.62
CA GLY A 122 -7.30 21.51 0.15
C GLY A 122 -8.79 21.28 0.46
N LEU A 123 -9.17 20.07 0.87
CA LEU A 123 -10.57 19.74 1.19
C LEU A 123 -10.96 20.26 2.58
N PRO A 124 -12.26 20.59 2.81
CA PRO A 124 -12.84 20.76 4.13
C PRO A 124 -12.68 19.49 4.97
N ASN A 125 -12.67 19.60 6.30
CA ASN A 125 -12.45 18.43 7.18
C ASN A 125 -13.53 17.37 7.00
N GLU A 126 -14.76 17.76 6.75
CA GLU A 126 -15.91 16.88 6.54
C GLU A 126 -15.83 16.10 5.22
N ASP A 127 -15.00 16.50 4.28
CA ASP A 127 -14.85 15.85 2.98
C ASP A 127 -13.61 14.96 2.86
N ILE A 128 -12.66 15.07 3.79
CA ILE A 128 -11.48 14.23 3.80
C ILE A 128 -11.84 12.85 4.38
N PRO A 129 -11.37 11.75 3.76
CA PRO A 129 -11.53 10.42 4.35
C PRO A 129 -10.70 10.29 5.64
N ALA A 130 -11.27 9.68 6.68
CA ALA A 130 -10.59 9.41 7.95
C ALA A 130 -9.40 8.46 7.78
N VAL A 131 -9.48 7.56 6.81
CA VAL A 131 -8.44 6.58 6.49
C VAL A 131 -8.14 6.62 5.00
N ILE A 132 -6.86 6.62 4.65
CA ILE A 132 -6.39 6.53 3.25
C ILE A 132 -5.50 5.30 3.11
N SER A 133 -5.89 4.37 2.24
CA SER A 133 -5.14 3.16 1.90
C SER A 133 -4.40 3.34 0.58
N THR A 134 -3.09 3.09 0.59
CA THR A 134 -2.25 3.20 -0.60
C THR A 134 -1.40 1.96 -0.80
N SER A 135 -1.62 1.28 -1.91
CA SER A 135 -0.93 0.04 -2.29
C SER A 135 0.20 0.28 -3.31
N TYR A 136 0.77 1.45 -3.32
CA TYR A 136 1.81 1.87 -4.25
C TYR A 136 3.06 2.27 -3.49
N SER A 137 4.20 1.80 -3.94
CA SER A 137 5.48 2.15 -3.34
C SER A 137 6.63 1.88 -4.32
N THR A 138 7.70 2.65 -4.17
CA THR A 138 8.92 2.51 -4.94
C THR A 138 10.13 2.45 -4.02
N HIS A 139 11.30 2.01 -4.51
CA HIS A 139 12.51 2.00 -3.70
C HIS A 139 12.91 3.41 -3.28
N GLU A 140 13.13 3.62 -1.99
CA GLU A 140 13.43 4.95 -1.43
C GLU A 140 14.57 5.67 -2.15
N GLN A 141 15.61 4.95 -2.56
CA GLN A 141 16.80 5.56 -3.17
C GLN A 141 16.59 6.08 -4.61
N ILE A 142 15.51 5.69 -5.30
CA ILE A 142 15.21 6.24 -6.63
C ILE A 142 14.32 7.49 -6.56
N VAL A 143 13.88 7.86 -5.36
CA VAL A 143 13.09 9.06 -5.12
C VAL A 143 14.01 10.21 -4.74
N PRO A 144 13.93 11.38 -5.38
CA PRO A 144 14.70 12.56 -4.96
C PRO A 144 14.38 12.93 -3.50
N VAL A 145 15.40 13.11 -2.68
CA VAL A 145 15.25 13.33 -1.23
C VAL A 145 14.38 14.53 -0.90
N LEU A 146 14.48 15.63 -1.66
CA LEU A 146 13.63 16.81 -1.46
C LEU A 146 12.16 16.50 -1.72
N TYR A 147 11.87 15.74 -2.78
CA TYR A 147 10.51 15.30 -3.09
C TYR A 147 9.96 14.39 -2.00
N ALA A 148 10.76 13.42 -1.54
CA ALA A 148 10.39 12.51 -0.45
C ALA A 148 10.07 13.28 0.85
N ASN A 149 10.91 14.25 1.22
CA ASN A 149 10.69 15.09 2.39
C ASN A 149 9.41 15.95 2.27
N GLN A 150 9.19 16.56 1.12
CA GLN A 150 8.00 17.37 0.87
C GLN A 150 6.72 16.52 0.97
N THR A 151 6.71 15.37 0.31
CA THR A 151 5.58 14.42 0.37
C THR A 151 5.33 13.95 1.81
N CYS A 152 6.39 13.58 2.53
CA CYS A 152 6.28 13.11 3.91
C CYS A 152 5.75 14.20 4.85
N ASN A 153 6.13 15.46 4.65
CA ASN A 153 5.58 16.59 5.40
C ASN A 153 4.08 16.81 5.13
N MET A 154 3.60 16.54 3.92
CA MET A 154 2.17 16.60 3.62
C MET A 154 1.40 15.47 4.32
N PHE A 155 1.97 14.28 4.41
CA PHE A 155 1.38 13.20 5.22
C PHE A 155 1.34 13.56 6.71
N ALA A 156 2.36 14.25 7.23
CA ALA A 156 2.32 14.78 8.61
C ALA A 156 1.16 15.76 8.81
N GLN A 157 0.90 16.64 7.83
CA GLN A 157 -0.22 17.58 7.88
C GLN A 157 -1.59 16.87 7.83
N LEU A 158 -1.73 15.83 7.00
CA LEU A 158 -2.92 14.98 7.01
C LEU A 158 -3.10 14.30 8.38
N GLY A 159 -2.03 13.74 8.95
CA GLY A 159 -2.05 13.14 10.29
C GLY A 159 -2.43 14.15 11.37
N ALA A 160 -1.97 15.41 11.30
CA ALA A 160 -2.36 16.47 12.21
C ALA A 160 -3.85 16.87 12.09
N ARG A 161 -4.50 16.56 10.96
CA ARG A 161 -5.95 16.68 10.75
C ARG A 161 -6.73 15.41 11.17
N GLY A 162 -6.07 14.43 11.80
CA GLY A 162 -6.70 13.19 12.26
C GLY A 162 -6.78 12.08 11.20
N ILE A 163 -6.13 12.24 10.04
CA ILE A 163 -6.21 11.26 8.95
C ILE A 163 -5.18 10.15 9.13
N SER A 164 -5.62 8.90 9.10
CA SER A 164 -4.76 7.72 9.09
C SER A 164 -4.27 7.44 7.67
N VAL A 165 -3.00 7.69 7.39
CA VAL A 165 -2.39 7.43 6.08
C VAL A 165 -1.66 6.09 6.12
N ILE A 166 -2.13 5.12 5.34
CA ILE A 166 -1.68 3.72 5.35
C ILE A 166 -1.02 3.37 4.02
N PHE A 167 0.18 2.79 4.09
CA PHE A 167 0.93 2.34 2.92
C PHE A 167 1.34 0.87 3.03
N ALA A 168 1.25 0.14 1.92
CA ALA A 168 1.88 -1.16 1.78
C ALA A 168 3.41 -1.04 1.91
N SER A 169 4.05 -1.96 2.62
CA SER A 169 5.50 -1.91 2.88
C SER A 169 6.36 -2.29 1.66
N GLY A 170 5.76 -2.91 0.64
CA GLY A 170 6.42 -3.37 -0.59
C GLY A 170 6.51 -4.89 -0.70
N ASP A 171 6.76 -5.38 -1.91
CA ASP A 171 6.62 -6.78 -2.28
C ASP A 171 7.95 -7.47 -2.62
N SER A 172 9.08 -6.85 -2.31
CA SER A 172 10.42 -7.36 -2.64
C SER A 172 11.19 -7.91 -1.44
N GLY A 173 10.56 -7.98 -0.27
CA GLY A 173 11.21 -8.37 0.99
C GLY A 173 12.38 -7.42 1.31
N VAL A 174 13.43 -7.97 1.93
CA VAL A 174 14.72 -7.28 2.10
C VAL A 174 15.63 -7.44 0.87
N ARG A 175 15.16 -8.12 -0.18
CA ARG A 175 15.94 -8.55 -1.34
C ARG A 175 15.58 -7.84 -2.64
N GLY A 176 15.02 -6.65 -2.65
CA GLY A 176 15.07 -5.84 -3.86
C GLY A 176 16.50 -5.81 -4.42
N PRO A 177 16.79 -5.21 -5.58
CA PRO A 177 18.19 -5.03 -5.97
C PRO A 177 18.91 -4.31 -4.83
N CYS A 178 19.66 -5.12 -4.04
CA CYS A 178 20.17 -4.73 -2.73
C CYS A 178 21.48 -3.94 -2.84
N PHE A 179 21.63 -3.10 -3.85
CA PHE A 179 22.87 -2.36 -4.01
C PHE A 179 22.64 -0.87 -3.80
N SER A 180 23.61 -0.22 -3.16
CA SER A 180 23.60 1.23 -3.03
C SER A 180 23.75 1.88 -4.41
N ASN A 181 23.08 3.02 -4.61
CA ASN A 181 23.18 3.82 -5.84
C ASN A 181 24.22 4.95 -5.77
N ASN A 182 25.09 4.93 -4.76
CA ASN A 182 26.14 5.93 -4.57
C ASN A 182 27.44 5.63 -5.34
N GLY A 183 27.40 4.73 -6.30
CA GLY A 183 28.56 4.30 -7.09
C GLY A 183 29.44 3.24 -6.41
N THR A 184 29.21 2.90 -5.14
CA THR A 184 30.00 1.89 -4.43
C THR A 184 29.49 0.46 -4.64
N ASN A 185 28.27 0.31 -5.15
CA ASN A 185 27.61 -0.98 -5.41
C ASN A 185 27.63 -1.95 -4.21
N ASN A 186 27.55 -1.41 -3.00
CA ASN A 186 27.52 -2.20 -1.77
C ASN A 186 26.14 -2.85 -1.58
N ALA A 187 26.13 -4.09 -1.10
CA ALA A 187 24.88 -4.76 -0.71
C ALA A 187 24.20 -3.95 0.39
N ARG A 188 22.94 -3.53 0.16
CA ARG A 188 22.16 -2.73 1.09
C ARG A 188 20.66 -3.01 0.90
N PRO A 189 19.94 -3.49 1.92
CA PRO A 189 18.50 -3.61 1.89
C PRO A 189 17.84 -2.27 1.61
N ARG A 190 16.84 -2.26 0.75
CA ARG A 190 16.15 -1.04 0.32
C ARG A 190 14.75 -0.99 0.88
N PRO A 191 14.45 -0.09 1.83
CA PRO A 191 13.08 0.22 2.19
C PRO A 191 12.35 0.91 1.03
N ASN A 192 11.05 0.79 1.01
CA ASN A 192 10.21 1.47 0.05
C ASN A 192 9.71 2.81 0.59
N PHE A 193 9.59 3.79 -0.31
CA PHE A 193 8.90 5.06 -0.10
C PHE A 193 7.51 4.96 -0.78
N PRO A 194 6.44 5.54 -0.21
CA PRO A 194 6.34 6.33 1.02
C PRO A 194 6.26 5.55 2.35
N ALA A 195 6.32 4.20 2.32
CA ALA A 195 6.26 3.38 3.53
C ALA A 195 7.37 3.71 4.55
N SER A 196 8.50 4.27 4.12
CA SER A 196 9.59 4.72 4.98
C SER A 196 9.37 6.09 5.65
N CYS A 197 8.34 6.85 5.27
CA CYS A 197 7.98 8.10 5.94
C CYS A 197 7.50 7.85 7.38
N PRO A 198 7.98 8.58 8.40
CA PRO A 198 7.58 8.36 9.78
C PRO A 198 6.12 8.76 10.10
N PHE A 199 5.46 9.47 9.22
CA PHE A 199 4.09 9.95 9.39
C PHE A 199 3.04 9.10 8.67
N VAL A 200 3.43 7.90 8.22
CA VAL A 200 2.49 6.93 7.65
C VAL A 200 2.56 5.60 8.40
N THR A 201 1.47 4.85 8.38
CA THR A 201 1.45 3.47 8.86
C THR A 201 1.86 2.53 7.73
N ALA A 202 3.06 1.96 7.82
CA ALA A 202 3.55 0.97 6.87
C ALA A 202 3.08 -0.43 7.27
N VAL A 203 2.36 -1.10 6.37
CA VAL A 203 1.75 -2.42 6.62
C VAL A 203 2.50 -3.50 5.86
N GLY A 204 3.03 -4.47 6.59
CA GLY A 204 3.61 -5.70 6.06
C GLY A 204 2.59 -6.82 5.92
N ASP A 205 3.03 -7.94 5.37
CA ASP A 205 2.19 -9.10 5.15
C ASP A 205 2.67 -10.32 5.95
N THR A 206 1.71 -11.09 6.46
CA THR A 206 1.93 -12.31 7.23
C THR A 206 1.15 -13.49 6.67
N HIS A 207 1.48 -14.67 7.13
CA HIS A 207 0.77 -15.91 6.86
C HIS A 207 0.67 -16.79 8.13
N ASP A 208 -0.16 -17.83 8.08
CA ASP A 208 -0.50 -18.74 9.17
C ASP A 208 -1.37 -18.10 10.26
N VAL A 209 -2.23 -18.91 10.91
CA VAL A 209 -3.18 -18.45 11.93
C VAL A 209 -2.68 -18.72 13.35
N ASN A 210 -2.08 -19.87 13.58
CA ASN A 210 -1.47 -20.26 14.86
C ASN A 210 0.03 -20.04 14.77
N LEU A 211 0.51 -18.97 15.38
CA LEU A 211 1.80 -18.39 15.19
C LEU A 211 1.91 -17.74 13.79
N GLU A 212 1.38 -16.54 13.70
CA GLU A 212 1.49 -15.68 12.50
C GLU A 212 2.96 -15.40 12.17
N LYS A 213 3.33 -15.58 10.90
CA LYS A 213 4.72 -15.45 10.43
C LYS A 213 4.80 -14.44 9.30
N PRO A 214 5.90 -13.67 9.19
CA PRO A 214 6.09 -12.77 8.07
C PRO A 214 6.28 -13.57 6.77
N VAL A 215 5.71 -13.06 5.68
CA VAL A 215 5.96 -13.60 4.35
C VAL A 215 7.30 -13.10 3.79
N ARG A 216 7.94 -13.92 2.97
CA ARG A 216 9.30 -13.63 2.45
C ARG A 216 9.38 -12.40 1.56
N PHE A 217 8.29 -11.99 0.95
CA PHE A 217 8.22 -10.83 0.06
C PHE A 217 7.79 -9.55 0.79
N SER A 218 7.28 -9.62 2.02
CA SER A 218 6.90 -8.43 2.80
C SER A 218 8.07 -7.45 2.88
N GLY A 219 7.88 -6.26 2.31
CA GLY A 219 8.90 -5.21 2.27
C GLY A 219 9.32 -4.81 3.67
N SER A 220 10.63 -4.73 3.90
CA SER A 220 11.17 -4.40 5.22
C SER A 220 12.56 -3.78 5.11
N GLY A 221 12.96 -3.08 6.16
CA GLY A 221 14.28 -2.45 6.25
C GLY A 221 14.28 -1.21 7.12
N PHE A 222 15.37 -0.45 7.04
CA PHE A 222 15.54 0.81 7.77
C PHE A 222 15.84 1.92 6.77
N SER A 223 15.12 3.02 6.88
CA SER A 223 15.24 4.16 5.96
C SER A 223 16.64 4.77 6.00
N ASP A 224 17.13 5.15 4.82
CA ASP A 224 18.34 5.94 4.69
C ASP A 224 18.06 7.45 4.67
N VAL A 225 16.82 7.84 4.38
CA VAL A 225 16.36 9.23 4.28
C VAL A 225 15.76 9.72 5.58
N PHE A 226 14.90 8.91 6.21
CA PHE A 226 14.14 9.32 7.39
C PHE A 226 14.71 8.72 8.66
N ARG A 227 14.91 9.56 9.67
CA ARG A 227 15.32 9.13 11.00
C ARG A 227 14.22 8.31 11.67
N ARG A 228 14.63 7.38 12.54
CA ARG A 228 13.71 6.64 13.39
C ARG A 228 12.98 7.59 14.34
N PRO A 229 11.63 7.57 14.35
CA PRO A 229 10.86 8.32 15.30
C PRO A 229 10.90 7.66 16.69
N GLU A 230 10.75 8.45 17.75
CA GLU A 230 10.83 7.99 19.15
C GLU A 230 9.83 6.86 19.46
N TYR A 231 8.64 6.86 18.83
CA TYR A 231 7.64 5.81 19.05
C TYR A 231 8.12 4.41 18.58
N GLN A 232 9.19 4.31 17.79
CA GLN A 232 9.77 3.03 17.37
C GLN A 232 10.98 2.60 18.22
N ASP A 233 11.50 3.44 19.12
CA ASP A 233 12.79 3.19 19.75
C ASP A 233 12.84 1.89 20.54
N ASP A 234 11.82 1.61 21.34
CA ASP A 234 11.78 0.39 22.16
C ASP A 234 11.68 -0.88 21.30
N SER A 235 10.79 -0.88 20.31
CA SER A 235 10.59 -2.03 19.42
C SER A 235 11.84 -2.31 18.56
N VAL A 236 12.47 -1.27 18.05
CA VAL A 236 13.67 -1.40 17.22
C VAL A 236 14.88 -1.82 18.06
N ARG A 237 15.01 -1.33 19.29
CA ARG A 237 16.05 -1.76 20.23
C ARG A 237 15.93 -3.26 20.51
N GLN A 238 14.73 -3.73 20.87
CA GLN A 238 14.47 -5.15 21.11
C GLN A 238 14.76 -6.01 19.87
N TYR A 239 14.46 -5.48 18.67
CA TYR A 239 14.79 -6.17 17.42
C TYR A 239 16.30 -6.29 17.23
N PHE A 240 17.08 -5.23 17.46
CA PHE A 240 18.54 -5.26 17.34
C PHE A 240 19.20 -6.17 18.37
N ASP A 241 18.68 -6.24 19.59
CA ASP A 241 19.14 -7.17 20.62
C ASP A 241 18.96 -8.62 20.15
N LYS A 242 17.80 -8.96 19.59
CA LYS A 242 17.54 -10.28 18.99
C LYS A 242 18.41 -10.56 17.77
N LEU A 243 18.70 -9.55 16.97
CA LEU A 243 19.53 -9.66 15.78
C LEU A 243 21.01 -9.96 16.13
N GLY A 244 21.48 -9.54 17.32
CA GLY A 244 22.79 -9.87 17.83
C GLY A 244 23.95 -9.40 16.95
N GLY A 245 23.79 -8.27 16.27
CA GLY A 245 24.81 -7.70 15.38
C GLY A 245 24.89 -8.34 13.99
N LYS A 246 24.03 -9.30 13.65
CA LYS A 246 23.93 -9.85 12.29
C LYS A 246 23.67 -8.71 11.28
N TRP A 247 24.34 -8.78 10.12
CA TRP A 247 24.23 -7.81 9.02
C TRP A 247 24.54 -6.36 9.40
N LYS A 248 25.29 -6.14 10.49
CA LYS A 248 25.78 -4.81 10.88
C LYS A 248 26.54 -4.16 9.71
N GLY A 249 26.22 -2.90 9.42
CA GLY A 249 26.78 -2.16 8.29
C GLY A 249 25.98 -2.27 6.99
N LEU A 250 25.03 -3.21 6.89
CA LEU A 250 24.16 -3.32 5.70
C LEU A 250 22.87 -2.47 5.79
N TYR A 251 22.59 -1.87 6.93
CA TYR A 251 21.40 -1.07 7.17
C TYR A 251 21.70 0.14 8.05
N ASN A 252 20.84 1.15 7.97
CA ASN A 252 20.92 2.34 8.80
C ASN A 252 20.29 2.07 10.18
N GLN A 253 21.10 1.97 11.22
CA GLN A 253 20.61 1.72 12.59
C GLN A 253 19.77 2.85 13.17
N HIS A 254 19.86 4.05 12.60
CA HIS A 254 19.13 5.24 13.03
C HIS A 254 17.92 5.55 12.15
N GLY A 255 17.71 4.74 11.11
CA GLY A 255 16.61 4.91 10.19
C GLY A 255 15.26 4.43 10.74
N ARG A 256 14.19 4.98 10.18
CA ARG A 256 12.84 4.50 10.45
C ARG A 256 12.71 3.04 10.04
N GLY A 257 12.19 2.20 10.94
CA GLY A 257 11.95 0.77 10.68
C GLY A 257 10.64 0.53 9.91
N VAL A 258 10.68 -0.34 8.91
CA VAL A 258 9.55 -0.75 8.06
C VAL A 258 9.43 -2.27 8.12
N PRO A 259 8.21 -2.85 8.21
CA PRO A 259 6.91 -2.23 8.45
C PRO A 259 6.71 -1.81 9.92
N GLY A 260 5.64 -1.01 10.19
CA GLY A 260 5.23 -0.67 11.54
C GLY A 260 4.25 -1.69 12.13
N VAL A 261 3.37 -2.21 11.29
CA VAL A 261 2.37 -3.25 11.61
C VAL A 261 2.33 -4.27 10.46
N ALA A 262 1.63 -5.39 10.67
CA ALA A 262 1.41 -6.37 9.62
C ALA A 262 0.03 -7.00 9.76
N THR A 263 -0.56 -7.39 8.61
CA THR A 263 -1.80 -8.15 8.55
C THR A 263 -1.67 -9.31 7.57
N GLN A 264 -2.58 -10.26 7.70
CA GLN A 264 -2.59 -11.43 6.84
C GLN A 264 -3.20 -11.11 5.49
N ALA A 265 -2.50 -11.41 4.41
CA ALA A 265 -2.97 -11.26 3.03
C ALA A 265 -2.49 -12.38 2.10
N VAL A 266 -2.27 -13.56 2.63
CA VAL A 266 -1.86 -14.76 1.85
C VAL A 266 -3.09 -15.51 1.35
N GLN A 267 -3.02 -16.05 0.12
CA GLN A 267 -4.10 -16.75 -0.59
C GLN A 267 -5.25 -15.83 -1.05
N ILE A 268 -4.89 -14.67 -1.54
CA ILE A 268 -5.83 -13.68 -2.03
C ILE A 268 -6.52 -14.15 -3.30
N THR A 269 -7.85 -14.08 -3.33
CA THR A 269 -8.67 -14.30 -4.51
C THR A 269 -9.18 -12.98 -5.03
N GLY A 270 -8.95 -12.67 -6.30
CA GLY A 270 -9.49 -11.48 -6.96
C GLY A 270 -10.33 -11.85 -8.18
N ARG A 271 -11.27 -11.01 -8.59
CA ARG A 271 -12.03 -11.18 -9.83
C ARG A 271 -11.59 -10.14 -10.86
N HIS A 272 -11.16 -10.64 -12.02
CA HIS A 272 -10.80 -9.84 -13.18
C HIS A 272 -11.49 -10.41 -14.42
N ARG A 273 -12.16 -9.57 -15.18
CA ARG A 273 -12.76 -9.95 -16.45
C ARG A 273 -11.87 -9.48 -17.59
N LYS A 274 -11.33 -10.39 -18.38
CA LYS A 274 -10.69 -10.07 -19.66
C LYS A 274 -11.78 -10.03 -20.75
N SER A 275 -11.73 -9.05 -21.62
CA SER A 275 -12.54 -8.74 -22.81
C SER A 275 -13.77 -9.61 -23.16
N LYS A 276 -14.79 -9.00 -23.82
CA LYS A 276 -15.97 -9.67 -24.36
C LYS A 276 -15.55 -10.85 -25.26
N GLY A 277 -15.76 -12.07 -24.77
CA GLY A 277 -15.51 -13.31 -25.53
C GLY A 277 -14.87 -14.44 -24.75
N SER A 278 -14.07 -14.20 -23.74
CA SER A 278 -13.56 -15.25 -22.88
C SER A 278 -14.25 -15.22 -21.52
N ARG A 279 -15.13 -16.20 -21.27
CA ARG A 279 -15.61 -16.52 -19.95
C ARG A 279 -14.47 -17.13 -19.11
N PHE A 280 -13.44 -16.34 -18.84
CA PHE A 280 -12.43 -16.71 -17.86
C PHE A 280 -12.64 -15.82 -16.62
N VAL A 281 -13.46 -16.32 -15.71
CA VAL A 281 -13.30 -16.01 -14.30
C VAL A 281 -11.97 -16.65 -13.92
N SER A 282 -10.88 -15.89 -13.98
CA SER A 282 -9.66 -16.33 -13.33
C SER A 282 -9.92 -16.20 -11.82
N GLN A 283 -10.51 -17.25 -11.22
CA GLN A 283 -10.17 -17.53 -9.84
C GLN A 283 -8.65 -17.68 -9.88
N ILE A 284 -7.94 -16.69 -9.40
CA ILE A 284 -6.54 -16.88 -9.10
C ILE A 284 -6.51 -17.74 -7.82
N ARG A 285 -6.88 -19.02 -7.95
CA ARG A 285 -6.44 -20.05 -7.04
C ARG A 285 -4.98 -20.22 -7.37
N TYR A 286 -4.12 -19.60 -6.59
CA TYR A 286 -2.72 -19.93 -6.64
C TYR A 286 -2.55 -21.32 -6.08
N SER A 287 -2.47 -22.31 -6.98
CA SER A 287 -1.91 -23.63 -6.70
C SER A 287 -0.49 -23.45 -6.15
N MET A 288 -0.11 -24.25 -5.18
CA MET A 288 1.18 -24.20 -4.48
C MET A 288 2.43 -24.26 -5.34
N ASN A 289 2.33 -24.37 -6.66
CA ASN A 289 3.45 -24.64 -7.56
C ASN A 289 3.71 -23.64 -8.70
N GLN A 290 2.95 -22.52 -8.84
CA GLN A 290 3.27 -21.53 -9.86
C GLN A 290 3.03 -20.10 -9.33
N SER A 291 4.11 -19.31 -9.29
CA SER A 291 4.19 -17.86 -9.09
C SER A 291 3.03 -17.21 -8.31
N ARG A 292 3.09 -17.38 -7.01
CA ARG A 292 2.23 -16.65 -6.05
C ARG A 292 2.46 -15.16 -6.24
N LEU A 293 1.48 -14.42 -6.71
CA LEU A 293 1.43 -12.97 -6.56
C LEU A 293 1.12 -12.68 -5.09
N TYR A 294 2.16 -12.44 -4.35
CA TYR A 294 2.15 -12.06 -2.97
C TYR A 294 2.25 -10.54 -2.94
N LEU A 295 1.34 -9.86 -2.30
CA LEU A 295 1.26 -8.40 -2.37
C LEU A 295 0.87 -7.83 -1.01
N THR A 296 1.74 -7.04 -0.43
CA THR A 296 1.45 -6.23 0.76
C THR A 296 0.31 -5.22 0.51
N SER A 297 -0.07 -5.02 -0.74
CA SER A 297 -1.24 -4.25 -1.17
C SER A 297 -2.52 -4.67 -0.47
N ALA A 298 -2.80 -5.98 -0.42
CA ALA A 298 -4.01 -6.44 0.23
C ALA A 298 -3.91 -6.34 1.76
N ALA A 299 -2.72 -6.53 2.33
CA ALA A 299 -2.51 -6.32 3.77
C ALA A 299 -2.82 -4.87 4.17
N ALA A 300 -2.38 -3.89 3.38
CA ALA A 300 -2.70 -2.48 3.62
C ALA A 300 -4.21 -2.21 3.52
N ALA A 301 -4.90 -2.76 2.51
CA ALA A 301 -6.34 -2.62 2.35
C ALA A 301 -7.14 -3.26 3.50
N VAL A 302 -6.71 -4.45 3.96
CA VAL A 302 -7.29 -5.14 5.13
C VAL A 302 -7.11 -4.31 6.39
N PHE A 303 -5.90 -3.80 6.63
CA PHE A 303 -5.62 -2.98 7.80
C PHE A 303 -6.41 -1.67 7.78
N ALA A 304 -6.50 -1.02 6.62
CA ALA A 304 -7.28 0.19 6.44
C ALA A 304 -8.77 -0.03 6.76
N ALA A 305 -9.34 -1.15 6.32
CA ALA A 305 -10.71 -1.53 6.61
C ALA A 305 -10.98 -1.85 8.09
N ILE A 306 -9.94 -2.25 8.85
CA ILE A 306 -10.06 -2.47 10.32
C ILE A 306 -10.02 -1.15 11.08
N VAL A 307 -9.34 -0.15 10.54
CA VAL A 307 -9.12 1.16 11.18
C VAL A 307 -10.23 2.15 10.82
N SER A 308 -10.84 2.01 9.63
CA SER A 308 -12.01 2.80 9.22
C SER A 308 -13.27 2.34 9.96
#